data_557a712bcf5625601f7898770722a527
#
_entry.id   557a712bcf5625601f7898770722a527
#
_cell.length_a   1.000
_cell.length_b   1.000
_cell.length_c   1.000
_cell.angle_alpha   90.00
_cell.angle_beta   90.00
_cell.angle_gamma   90.00
#
_symmetry.space_group_name_H-M   'P 1'
#
loop_
_entity.id
_entity.type
_entity.pdbx_description
1 polymer ?
#
loop_
_entity_poly.entity_id
_entity_poly.type
_entity_poly.pdbx_seq_one_letter_code
_entity_poly.pdbx_strand_id
1 'polypeptide(L)'
;MSGASVTFEPGARTAWHTHPLGQTIIVTAGCVCVQRESGPVEYVRPGDVVCFSPGEKHWHGATLTTAMTHIAIQEKKDGKVVDWMEHVSDEQYRGEK
;
A
#
# COMPACT_ATOMS: atom_id res chain seq x y z
N MET A 1 -12.05 -10.62 -9.53
CA MET A 1 -11.79 -9.32 -8.90
C MET A 1 -12.21 -9.36 -7.44
N SER A 2 -11.42 -8.82 -6.56
CA SER A 2 -11.78 -8.70 -5.16
C SER A 2 -11.43 -7.30 -4.67
N GLY A 3 -12.24 -6.79 -3.74
CA GLY A 3 -12.04 -5.49 -3.15
C GLY A 3 -12.40 -5.51 -1.68
N ALA A 4 -11.73 -4.69 -0.89
CA ALA A 4 -11.98 -4.59 0.54
C ALA A 4 -11.68 -3.18 1.03
N SER A 5 -12.49 -2.73 2.00
CA SER A 5 -12.20 -1.50 2.74
C SER A 5 -11.36 -1.90 3.96
N VAL A 6 -10.20 -1.28 4.12
CA VAL A 6 -9.23 -1.63 5.16
C VAL A 6 -8.84 -0.38 5.92
N THR A 7 -8.81 -0.48 7.24
CA THR A 7 -8.37 0.62 8.11
C THR A 7 -7.07 0.24 8.79
N PHE A 8 -6.09 1.14 8.75
CA PHE A 8 -4.80 1.00 9.43
C PHE A 8 -4.72 2.00 10.57
N GLU A 9 -4.27 1.53 11.73
CA GLU A 9 -3.97 2.41 12.85
C GLU A 9 -2.71 3.24 12.55
N PRO A 10 -2.50 4.38 13.25
CA PRO A 10 -1.27 5.16 13.08
C PRO A 10 -0.03 4.30 13.23
N GLY A 11 0.91 4.44 12.31
CA GLY A 11 2.16 3.69 12.29
C GLY A 11 2.08 2.29 11.69
N ALA A 12 0.89 1.77 11.43
CA ALA A 12 0.72 0.46 10.83
C ALA A 12 1.05 0.50 9.34
N ARG A 13 1.68 -0.56 8.85
CA ARG A 13 2.08 -0.67 7.45
C ARG A 13 2.13 -2.13 7.02
N THR A 14 2.03 -2.36 5.71
CA THR A 14 2.21 -3.70 5.14
C THR A 14 3.70 -4.02 5.05
N ALA A 15 4.01 -5.29 4.82
CA ALA A 15 5.32 -5.68 4.33
C ALA A 15 5.45 -5.25 2.85
N TRP A 16 6.67 -5.29 2.33
CA TRP A 16 6.87 -5.21 0.87
C TRP A 16 6.13 -6.36 0.22
N HIS A 17 5.48 -6.11 -0.91
CA HIS A 17 4.72 -7.15 -1.61
C HIS A 17 4.48 -6.79 -3.06
N THR A 18 4.02 -7.78 -3.83
CA THR A 18 3.59 -7.59 -5.22
C THR A 18 2.21 -8.21 -5.40
N HIS A 19 1.48 -7.70 -6.39
CA HIS A 19 0.22 -8.29 -6.83
C HIS A 19 0.38 -8.73 -8.28
N PRO A 20 0.09 -9.99 -8.63
CA PRO A 20 0.36 -10.50 -9.97
C PRO A 20 -0.37 -9.73 -11.07
N LEU A 21 -1.56 -9.21 -10.80
CA LEU A 21 -2.33 -8.41 -11.77
C LEU A 21 -2.45 -6.95 -11.36
N GLY A 22 -1.57 -6.49 -10.45
CA GLY A 22 -1.57 -5.11 -9.97
C GLY A 22 -2.58 -4.88 -8.87
N GLN A 23 -2.60 -3.65 -8.36
CA GLN A 23 -3.51 -3.24 -7.30
C GLN A 23 -3.89 -1.78 -7.49
N THR A 24 -5.17 -1.47 -7.22
CA THR A 24 -5.66 -0.10 -7.17
C THR A 24 -6.05 0.21 -5.72
N ILE A 25 -5.56 1.33 -5.21
CA ILE A 25 -5.90 1.82 -3.87
C ILE A 25 -6.64 3.14 -4.00
N ILE A 26 -7.81 3.23 -3.39
CA ILE A 26 -8.61 4.45 -3.34
C ILE A 26 -8.66 4.88 -1.89
N VAL A 27 -8.11 6.06 -1.60
CA VAL A 27 -8.07 6.59 -0.22
C VAL A 27 -9.41 7.20 0.12
N THR A 28 -10.00 6.78 1.24
CA THR A 28 -11.31 7.28 1.69
C THR A 28 -11.22 8.10 2.97
N ALA A 29 -10.19 7.92 3.80
CA ALA A 29 -10.01 8.69 5.03
C ALA A 29 -8.55 8.71 5.44
N GLY A 30 -8.12 9.78 6.08
CA GLY A 30 -6.77 9.92 6.61
C GLY A 30 -5.73 10.22 5.54
N CYS A 31 -4.52 9.69 5.74
CA CYS A 31 -3.42 9.86 4.80
C CYS A 31 -2.67 8.53 4.67
N VAL A 32 -2.48 8.09 3.45
CA VAL A 32 -1.79 6.83 3.14
C VAL A 32 -0.36 7.13 2.71
N CYS A 33 0.60 6.43 3.30
CA CYS A 33 1.98 6.42 2.84
C CYS A 33 2.14 5.26 1.87
N VAL A 34 2.75 5.51 0.72
CA VAL A 34 3.08 4.44 -0.24
C VAL A 34 4.52 4.61 -0.69
N GLN A 35 5.17 3.50 -1.01
CA GLN A 35 6.48 3.54 -1.62
C GLN A 35 6.60 2.39 -2.61
N ARG A 36 7.07 2.71 -3.81
CA ARG A 36 7.46 1.73 -4.82
C ARG A 36 8.95 1.44 -4.64
N GLU A 37 9.37 0.25 -5.01
CA GLU A 37 10.79 -0.12 -4.96
C GLU A 37 11.63 0.93 -5.70
N SER A 38 12.70 1.38 -5.06
CA SER A 38 13.63 2.38 -5.59
C SER A 38 13.04 3.78 -5.78
N GLY A 39 11.86 4.03 -5.24
CA GLY A 39 11.22 5.35 -5.30
C GLY A 39 11.11 6.00 -3.93
N PRO A 40 10.63 7.25 -3.89
CA PRO A 40 10.41 7.96 -2.62
C PRO A 40 9.11 7.50 -1.95
N VAL A 41 9.00 7.77 -0.64
CA VAL A 41 7.73 7.63 0.06
C VAL A 41 6.81 8.77 -0.40
N GLU A 42 5.59 8.42 -0.80
CA GLU A 42 4.60 9.38 -1.24
C GLU A 42 3.41 9.38 -0.28
N TYR A 43 2.75 10.52 -0.15
CA TYR A 43 1.59 10.66 0.72
C TYR A 43 0.35 10.86 -0.16
N VAL A 44 -0.68 10.06 0.09
CA VAL A 44 -1.89 10.02 -0.72
C VAL A 44 -3.09 10.32 0.19
N ARG A 45 -3.97 11.21 -0.26
CA ARG A 45 -5.07 11.76 0.54
C ARG A 45 -6.43 11.29 0.04
N PRO A 46 -7.51 11.48 0.84
CA PRO A 46 -8.86 11.09 0.41
C PRO A 46 -9.21 11.66 -0.95
N GLY A 47 -9.78 10.83 -1.81
CA GLY A 47 -10.10 11.16 -3.18
C GLY A 47 -9.02 10.81 -4.19
N ASP A 48 -7.80 10.56 -3.72
CA ASP A 48 -6.71 10.14 -4.60
C ASP A 48 -6.76 8.64 -4.86
N VAL A 49 -6.26 8.26 -6.02
CA VAL A 49 -6.20 6.87 -6.47
C VAL A 49 -4.76 6.55 -6.81
N VAL A 50 -4.26 5.42 -6.30
CA VAL A 50 -2.92 4.93 -6.61
C VAL A 50 -3.05 3.58 -7.31
N CYS A 51 -2.39 3.44 -8.45
CA CYS A 51 -2.36 2.17 -9.19
C CYS A 51 -0.95 1.61 -9.18
N PHE A 52 -0.83 0.36 -8.75
CA PHE A 52 0.43 -0.39 -8.84
C PHE A 52 0.33 -1.36 -10.00
N SER A 53 1.39 -1.40 -10.80
CA SER A 53 1.46 -2.28 -11.97
C SER A 53 1.59 -3.75 -11.55
N PRO A 54 1.20 -4.70 -12.43
CA PRO A 54 1.45 -6.11 -12.16
C PRO A 54 2.90 -6.38 -11.80
N GLY A 55 3.13 -7.07 -10.68
CA GLY A 55 4.46 -7.42 -10.23
C GLY A 55 5.28 -6.28 -9.63
N GLU A 56 4.71 -5.09 -9.52
CA GLU A 56 5.44 -3.95 -8.95
C GLU A 56 5.56 -4.09 -7.44
N LYS A 57 6.79 -4.10 -6.94
CA LYS A 57 7.07 -4.22 -5.51
C LYS A 57 6.79 -2.89 -4.81
N HIS A 58 5.96 -2.94 -3.79
CA HIS A 58 5.52 -1.74 -3.06
C HIS A 58 5.07 -2.08 -1.64
N TRP A 59 4.84 -1.05 -0.85
CA TRP A 59 4.15 -1.16 0.44
C TRP A 59 3.27 0.07 0.65
N HIS A 60 2.31 -0.04 1.55
CA HIS A 60 1.49 1.09 1.96
C HIS A 60 1.17 1.00 3.45
N GLY A 61 0.84 2.13 4.04
CA GLY A 61 0.55 2.20 5.47
C GLY A 61 -0.04 3.54 5.88
N ALA A 62 -0.33 3.66 7.18
CA ALA A 62 -0.78 4.91 7.79
C ALA A 62 0.44 5.76 8.16
N THR A 63 0.23 7.06 8.32
CA THR A 63 1.27 7.93 8.89
C THR A 63 1.40 7.65 10.38
N LEU A 64 2.46 8.18 11.00
CA LEU A 64 2.72 7.96 12.43
C LEU A 64 1.63 8.54 13.34
N THR A 65 0.90 9.55 12.86
CA THR A 65 -0.02 10.31 13.70
C THR A 65 -1.49 10.16 13.31
N THR A 66 -1.78 9.56 12.14
CA THR A 66 -3.14 9.54 11.60
C THR A 66 -3.48 8.15 11.06
N ALA A 67 -4.58 7.59 11.55
CA ALA A 67 -5.14 6.37 10.96
C ALA A 67 -5.62 6.66 9.53
N MET A 68 -5.74 5.62 8.72
CA MET A 68 -6.22 5.77 7.35
C MET A 68 -7.16 4.63 6.97
N THR A 69 -8.03 4.92 6.02
CA THR A 69 -8.90 3.90 5.41
C THR A 69 -8.78 4.01 3.90
N HIS A 70 -8.69 2.87 3.26
CA HIS A 70 -8.63 2.80 1.80
C HIS A 70 -9.41 1.59 1.30
N ILE A 71 -9.80 1.66 0.03
CA ILE A 71 -10.36 0.52 -0.68
C ILE A 71 -9.24 -0.05 -1.54
N ALA A 72 -8.96 -1.34 -1.37
CA ALA A 72 -7.97 -2.04 -2.18
C ALA A 72 -8.68 -2.96 -3.15
N ILE A 73 -8.32 -2.88 -4.43
CA ILE A 73 -8.93 -3.69 -5.50
C ILE A 73 -7.80 -4.41 -6.23
N GLN A 74 -7.92 -5.74 -6.31
CA GLN A 74 -6.97 -6.57 -7.04
C GLN A 74 -7.66 -7.79 -7.61
N GLU A 75 -7.03 -8.42 -8.59
CA GLU A 75 -7.53 -9.63 -9.23
C GLU A 75 -6.64 -10.81 -8.89
N LYS A 76 -7.23 -11.99 -8.87
CA LYS A 76 -6.49 -13.24 -8.69
C LYS A 76 -5.88 -13.69 -10.00
N LYS A 77 -4.67 -14.22 -9.93
CA LYS A 77 -4.04 -14.95 -11.02
C LYS A 77 -3.64 -16.33 -10.50
N ASP A 78 -4.18 -17.37 -11.08
CA ASP A 78 -3.92 -18.76 -10.67
C ASP A 78 -4.18 -18.97 -9.16
N GLY A 79 -5.24 -18.33 -8.64
CA GLY A 79 -5.63 -18.44 -7.24
C GLY A 79 -4.86 -17.54 -6.29
N LYS A 80 -3.91 -16.73 -6.77
CA LYS A 80 -3.09 -15.88 -5.94
C LYS A 80 -3.38 -14.41 -6.19
N VAL A 81 -3.50 -13.62 -5.13
CA VAL A 81 -3.70 -12.15 -5.22
C VAL A 81 -2.46 -11.38 -4.78
N VAL A 82 -1.57 -11.96 -3.98
CA VAL A 82 -0.43 -11.24 -3.38
C VAL A 82 0.74 -12.18 -3.16
N ASP A 83 1.96 -11.64 -3.31
CA ASP A 83 3.21 -12.28 -2.90
C ASP A 83 3.84 -11.40 -1.82
N TRP A 84 3.89 -11.90 -0.58
CA TRP A 84 4.48 -11.16 0.53
C TRP A 84 6.00 -11.31 0.53
N MET A 85 6.68 -10.20 0.83
CA MET A 85 8.14 -10.13 0.85
C MET A 85 8.63 -9.67 2.22
N GLU A 86 9.79 -9.02 2.28
CA GLU A 86 10.38 -8.60 3.55
C GLU A 86 9.57 -7.46 4.22
N HIS A 87 9.71 -7.34 5.51
CA HIS A 87 9.10 -6.24 6.26
C HIS A 87 9.73 -4.90 5.87
N VAL A 88 8.94 -3.84 5.96
CA VAL A 88 9.43 -2.47 5.75
C VAL A 88 10.12 -2.04 7.04
N SER A 89 11.38 -1.63 6.94
CA SER A 89 12.15 -1.12 8.09
C SER A 89 11.61 0.23 8.53
N ASP A 90 11.91 0.61 9.79
CA ASP A 90 11.53 1.93 10.28
C ASP A 90 12.17 3.04 9.45
N GLU A 91 13.41 2.84 9.01
CA GLU A 91 14.11 3.80 8.17
C GLU A 91 13.42 3.97 6.81
N GLN A 92 13.01 2.88 6.19
CA GLN A 92 12.27 2.92 4.94
C GLN A 92 10.92 3.62 5.13
N TYR A 93 10.21 3.26 6.19
CA TYR A 93 8.90 3.82 6.50
C TYR A 93 8.97 5.34 6.70
N ARG A 94 9.99 5.83 7.37
CA ARG A 94 10.18 7.27 7.58
C ARG A 94 10.76 8.00 6.37
N GLY A 95 11.14 7.28 5.32
CA GLY A 95 11.74 7.87 4.14
C GLY A 95 13.18 8.31 4.33
N GLU A 96 13.86 7.78 5.33
CA GLU A 96 15.27 8.08 5.60
C GLU A 96 16.17 7.38 4.58
N LYS A 97 17.29 8.02 4.27
CA LYS A 97 18.25 7.48 3.32
C LYS A 97 19.48 6.94 4.02
#